data_68b3cca5e067cacf523e9208ed91e402
#
_entry.id   68b3cca5e067cacf523e9208ed91e402
#
_cell.length_a   1.000
_cell.length_b   1.000
_cell.length_c   1.000
_cell.angle_alpha   90.00
_cell.angle_beta   90.00
_cell.angle_gamma   90.00
#
_symmetry.space_group_name_H-M   'P 1'
#
loop_
_entity.id
_entity.type
_entity.pdbx_description
1 polymer ?
#
loop_
_entity_poly.entity_id
_entity_poly.type
_entity_poly.pdbx_seq_one_letter_code
_entity_poly.pdbx_strand_id
1 'polypeptide(L)' 'SVRNLMHNLHMTAEDAMKVLNIPQEDRDRIKQALAN' A
#
# COMPACT_ATOMS: atom_id res chain seq x y z
N SER A 1 -1.25 6.66 -5.43
CA SER A 1 -0.40 6.16 -4.33
C SER A 1 -1.15 5.13 -3.49
N VAL A 2 -0.42 4.37 -2.71
CA VAL A 2 -1.03 3.38 -1.81
C VAL A 2 -2.01 4.05 -0.86
N ARG A 3 -1.62 5.17 -0.28
CA ARG A 3 -2.49 5.87 0.67
C ARG A 3 -3.79 6.33 0.02
N ASN A 4 -3.71 6.85 -1.20
CA ASN A 4 -4.90 7.29 -1.92
C ASN A 4 -5.85 6.13 -2.23
N LEU A 5 -5.32 4.98 -2.63
CA LEU A 5 -6.15 3.81 -2.90
C LEU A 5 -6.82 3.30 -1.62
N MET A 6 -6.09 3.27 -0.51
CA MET A 6 -6.66 2.87 0.76
C MET A 6 -7.84 3.77 1.14
N HIS A 7 -7.65 5.07 1.00
CA HIS A 7 -8.66 6.05 1.39
C HIS A 7 -9.85 6.03 0.43
N ASN A 8 -9.58 6.12 -0.88
CA ASN A 8 -10.63 6.32 -1.86
C ASN A 8 -11.45 5.06 -2.14
N LEU A 9 -10.83 3.88 -2.07
CA LEU A 9 -11.48 2.62 -2.40
C LEU A 9 -11.68 1.72 -1.17
N HIS A 10 -11.37 2.23 0.02
CA HIS A 10 -11.51 1.48 1.27
C HIS A 10 -10.73 0.17 1.24
N MET A 11 -9.53 0.21 0.68
CA MET A 11 -8.65 -0.95 0.59
C MET A 11 -7.70 -1.01 1.76
N THR A 12 -7.25 -2.24 2.09
CA THR A 12 -6.12 -2.40 2.99
C THR A 12 -4.83 -2.03 2.27
N ALA A 13 -3.76 -1.79 3.04
CA ALA A 13 -2.46 -1.50 2.44
C ALA A 13 -1.99 -2.65 1.53
N GLU A 14 -2.19 -3.90 1.97
CA GLU A 14 -1.81 -5.06 1.16
C GLU A 14 -2.54 -5.09 -0.17
N ASP A 15 -3.85 -4.87 -0.14
CA ASP A 15 -4.64 -4.91 -1.37
C ASP A 15 -4.24 -3.77 -2.31
N ALA A 16 -4.02 -2.57 -1.78
CA ALA A 16 -3.58 -1.45 -2.59
C ALA A 16 -2.23 -1.72 -3.25
N MET A 17 -1.30 -2.34 -2.53
CA MET A 17 0.00 -2.68 -3.09
C MET A 17 -0.09 -3.75 -4.17
N LYS A 18 -1.03 -4.69 -4.05
CA LYS A 18 -1.27 -5.67 -5.11
C LYS A 18 -1.81 -5.01 -6.37
N VAL A 19 -2.75 -4.08 -6.22
CA VAL A 19 -3.30 -3.34 -7.37
C VAL A 19 -2.21 -2.58 -8.11
N LEU A 20 -1.26 -2.00 -7.38
CA LEU A 20 -0.17 -1.24 -7.96
C LEU A 20 1.01 -2.09 -8.41
N ASN A 21 0.93 -3.42 -8.23
CA ASN A 21 1.99 -4.36 -8.61
C ASN A 21 3.32 -4.04 -7.94
N ILE A 22 3.28 -3.64 -6.68
CA ILE A 22 4.49 -3.32 -5.92
C ILE A 22 5.21 -4.61 -5.56
N PRO A 23 6.52 -4.73 -5.84
CA PRO A 23 7.28 -5.93 -5.50
C PRO A 23 7.25 -6.21 -4.00
N GLN A 24 7.23 -7.48 -3.64
CA GLN A 24 7.17 -7.89 -2.24
C GLN A 24 8.29 -7.26 -1.40
N GLU A 25 9.48 -7.16 -1.98
CA GLU A 25 10.64 -6.60 -1.29
C GLU A 25 10.46 -5.13 -0.88
N ASP A 26 9.56 -4.41 -1.54
CA ASP A 26 9.30 -3.00 -1.24
C ASP A 26 8.11 -2.81 -0.29
N ARG A 27 7.30 -3.84 -0.08
CA ARG A 27 6.05 -3.70 0.67
C ARG A 27 6.27 -3.38 2.14
N ASP A 28 7.25 -4.01 2.77
CA ASP A 28 7.53 -3.77 4.18
C ASP A 28 7.95 -2.32 4.41
N ARG A 29 8.78 -1.78 3.53
CA ARG A 29 9.21 -0.38 3.61
C ARG A 29 8.02 0.56 3.47
N ILE A 30 7.12 0.26 2.55
CA ILE A 30 5.93 1.09 2.33
C ILE A 30 5.01 1.04 3.54
N LYS A 31 4.83 -0.13 4.14
CA LYS A 31 4.02 -0.26 5.35
C LYS A 31 4.58 0.60 6.48
N GLN A 32 5.89 0.61 6.65
CA GLN A 32 6.52 1.44 7.68
C GLN A 32 6.29 2.93 7.41
N ALA A 33 6.39 3.34 6.16
CA ALA A 33 6.14 4.73 5.78
C ALA A 33 4.69 5.14 6.06
N LEU A 34 3.74 4.24 5.84
CA LEU A 34 2.34 4.52 6.11
C LEU A 34 2.03 4.60 7.60
N ALA A 35 2.78 3.88 8.43
CA ALA A 35 2.59 3.83 9.87
C ALA A 35 3.15 5.05 10.60
N ASN A 36 4.05 5.79 9.98
CA ASN A 36 4.70 6.95 10.62
C ASN A 36 3.94 8.26 10.40
#